data_2c85239334d97a435fe567091897a54f
#
_entry.id   2c85239334d97a435fe567091897a54f
#
_cell.length_a   1.000
_cell.length_b   1.000
_cell.length_c   1.000
_cell.angle_alpha   90.00
_cell.angle_beta   90.00
_cell.angle_gamma   90.00
#
_symmetry.space_group_name_H-M   'P 1'
#
loop_
_entity.id
_entity.type
_entity.pdbx_description
1 polymer ?
#
loop_
_entity_poly.entity_id
_entity_poly.type
_entity_poly.pdbx_seq_one_letter_code
_entity_poly.pdbx_strand_id
1 'polypeptide(L)'
;MGGQVSIDENVHVVIVGGGFGGIAAAQHLKHHGVPFMLIDILDAFHHNVAALRASVKAGFAKQTFIPYKETFGLNFLQGRVTQIDSETQTVVLDNGKQVRYSHLILCTGTSGHFPGKHNSVDTYQSAIQKYEDFVKEIQEANTVVVVGGGTTGVEMAAEIRTEFTDKKVILIHPREEVADPDLLPSVKEQAKQVLLEKGVELLLGRKVTNLDELELNVCRKGMEIKTNKNEQVTADLVICCTGNKINSDAYRSTLTTCMAESGALKVNQHLQVEGFDNVYAVGDCANLNEPKLAYHAGLHAAVAATNIINSLTGKCLTSYRTGNVTMLIAMGKDAGVGQFNGYKLPQFLVTKGKSQSLLVWKSWREMGQKAPN
;
A
#
# COMPACT_ATOMS: atom_id res chain seq x y z
N MET A 1 -9.70 0.82 33.16
CA MET A 1 -11.13 1.18 33.04
C MET A 1 -11.18 2.42 32.16
N GLY A 2 -11.40 2.25 30.84
CA GLY A 2 -11.61 3.36 29.92
C GLY A 2 -13.03 3.89 30.13
N GLY A 3 -13.15 5.14 30.57
CA GLY A 3 -14.46 5.80 30.68
C GLY A 3 -15.09 5.86 29.29
N GLN A 4 -16.30 5.30 29.15
CA GLN A 4 -17.13 5.51 27.97
C GLN A 4 -17.40 7.00 27.87
N VAL A 5 -16.89 7.61 26.81
CA VAL A 5 -17.22 9.00 26.47
C VAL A 5 -18.69 9.02 26.06
N SER A 6 -19.49 9.88 26.68
CA SER A 6 -20.84 10.17 26.19
C SER A 6 -20.70 10.85 24.83
N ILE A 7 -20.94 10.10 23.76
CA ILE A 7 -20.85 10.60 22.38
C ILE A 7 -22.24 11.06 21.97
N ASP A 8 -22.33 12.28 21.42
CA ASP A 8 -23.56 12.84 20.85
C ASP A 8 -24.07 11.90 19.73
N GLU A 9 -25.38 11.68 19.68
CA GLU A 9 -26.04 10.85 18.66
C GLU A 9 -25.81 11.34 17.23
N ASN A 10 -25.41 12.59 17.05
CA ASN A 10 -25.07 13.19 15.75
C ASN A 10 -23.63 12.87 15.29
N VAL A 11 -22.82 12.25 16.14
CA VAL A 11 -21.43 11.90 15.77
C VAL A 11 -21.44 10.67 14.87
N HIS A 12 -20.92 10.84 13.67
CA HIS A 12 -20.72 9.76 12.70
C HIS A 12 -19.45 10.02 11.90
N VAL A 13 -18.44 9.18 12.09
CA VAL A 13 -17.17 9.29 11.37
C VAL A 13 -17.23 8.45 10.10
N VAL A 14 -16.97 9.05 8.94
CA VAL A 14 -16.82 8.29 7.70
C VAL A 14 -15.35 8.15 7.37
N ILE A 15 -14.93 6.92 7.06
CA ILE A 15 -13.56 6.55 6.65
C ILE A 15 -13.62 6.08 5.20
N VAL A 16 -12.94 6.77 4.30
CA VAL A 16 -12.90 6.44 2.87
C VAL A 16 -11.57 5.78 2.52
N GLY A 17 -11.63 4.49 2.21
CA GLY A 17 -10.48 3.63 1.95
C GLY A 17 -10.12 2.74 3.13
N GLY A 18 -10.13 1.43 2.90
CA GLY A 18 -9.89 0.38 3.91
C GLY A 18 -8.47 -0.19 3.90
N GLY A 19 -7.49 0.53 3.36
CA GLY A 19 -6.08 0.14 3.47
C GLY A 19 -5.54 0.21 4.91
N PHE A 20 -4.22 0.16 5.07
CA PHE A 20 -3.58 0.18 6.40
C PHE A 20 -4.03 1.36 7.28
N GLY A 21 -4.14 2.56 6.70
CA GLY A 21 -4.63 3.74 7.43
C GLY A 21 -6.09 3.60 7.83
N GLY A 22 -6.95 3.15 6.91
CA GLY A 22 -8.38 3.03 7.15
C GLY A 22 -8.74 2.00 8.20
N ILE A 23 -8.15 0.78 8.15
CA ILE A 23 -8.39 -0.24 9.18
C ILE A 23 -7.86 0.19 10.54
N ALA A 24 -6.70 0.87 10.59
CA ALA A 24 -6.14 1.37 11.84
C ALA A 24 -7.05 2.45 12.47
N ALA A 25 -7.57 3.39 11.67
CA ALA A 25 -8.52 4.40 12.12
C ALA A 25 -9.83 3.74 12.61
N ALA A 26 -10.40 2.82 11.83
CA ALA A 26 -11.62 2.11 12.17
C ALA A 26 -11.49 1.32 13.49
N GLN A 27 -10.37 0.61 13.68
CA GLN A 27 -10.11 -0.11 14.93
C GLN A 27 -9.93 0.84 16.12
N HIS A 28 -9.26 1.97 15.93
CA HIS A 28 -9.08 2.97 16.98
C HIS A 28 -10.42 3.55 17.42
N LEU A 29 -11.27 3.96 16.47
CA LEU A 29 -12.62 4.48 16.75
C LEU A 29 -13.52 3.42 17.41
N LYS A 30 -13.49 2.17 16.89
CA LYS A 30 -14.22 1.03 17.46
C LYS A 30 -13.84 0.79 18.93
N HIS A 31 -12.56 0.81 19.25
CA HIS A 31 -12.05 0.62 20.61
C HIS A 31 -12.56 1.69 21.59
N HIS A 32 -12.76 2.91 21.11
CA HIS A 32 -13.26 4.03 21.91
C HIS A 32 -14.78 4.22 21.84
N GLY A 33 -15.50 3.32 21.16
CA GLY A 33 -16.96 3.39 21.04
C GLY A 33 -17.48 4.54 20.16
N VAL A 34 -16.65 5.12 19.30
CA VAL A 34 -17.05 6.19 18.38
C VAL A 34 -17.74 5.57 17.16
N PRO A 35 -18.97 6.01 16.82
CA PRO A 35 -19.68 5.52 15.63
C PRO A 35 -18.94 5.86 14.35
N PHE A 36 -18.79 4.87 13.46
CA PHE A 36 -18.12 5.07 12.18
C PHE A 36 -18.70 4.19 11.07
N MET A 37 -18.40 4.59 9.82
CA MET A 37 -18.63 3.81 8.61
C MET A 37 -17.34 3.75 7.81
N LEU A 38 -16.82 2.55 7.56
CA LEU A 38 -15.71 2.30 6.65
C LEU A 38 -16.25 2.04 5.25
N ILE A 39 -15.76 2.76 4.26
CA ILE A 39 -16.15 2.60 2.85
C ILE A 39 -14.91 2.20 2.05
N ASP A 40 -14.98 1.10 1.32
CA ASP A 40 -13.92 0.65 0.41
C ASP A 40 -14.50 0.04 -0.87
N ILE A 41 -13.73 0.06 -1.95
CA ILE A 41 -14.09 -0.56 -3.23
C ILE A 41 -14.04 -2.08 -3.18
N LEU A 42 -13.15 -2.64 -2.36
CA LEU A 42 -12.99 -4.07 -2.14
C LEU A 42 -13.75 -4.48 -0.88
N ASP A 43 -14.22 -5.70 -0.80
CA ASP A 43 -14.92 -6.26 0.37
C ASP A 43 -14.00 -6.82 1.46
N ALA A 44 -12.68 -6.70 1.25
CA ALA A 44 -11.65 -7.15 2.18
C ALA A 44 -10.46 -6.18 2.25
N PHE A 45 -9.81 -6.11 3.40
CA PHE A 45 -8.50 -5.52 3.53
C PHE A 45 -7.46 -6.35 2.77
N HIS A 46 -6.73 -5.73 1.87
CA HIS A 46 -5.60 -6.34 1.18
C HIS A 46 -4.29 -5.96 1.87
N HIS A 47 -3.64 -6.93 2.50
CA HIS A 47 -2.30 -6.77 3.08
C HIS A 47 -1.25 -6.75 1.95
N ASN A 48 -1.21 -5.64 1.18
CA ASN A 48 -0.42 -5.52 -0.04
C ASN A 48 1.10 -5.57 0.18
N VAL A 49 1.59 -5.42 1.42
CA VAL A 49 3.00 -5.68 1.76
C VAL A 49 3.42 -7.12 1.45
N ALA A 50 2.45 -8.05 1.43
CA ALA A 50 2.68 -9.45 1.10
C ALA A 50 2.23 -9.85 -0.32
N ALA A 51 1.77 -8.87 -1.12
CA ALA A 51 1.26 -9.10 -2.47
C ALA A 51 2.29 -9.76 -3.40
N LEU A 52 3.56 -9.36 -3.29
CA LEU A 52 4.62 -9.90 -4.14
C LEU A 52 4.94 -11.37 -3.84
N ARG A 53 4.87 -11.78 -2.57
CA ARG A 53 4.97 -13.19 -2.21
C ARG A 53 3.74 -13.98 -2.63
N ALA A 54 2.55 -13.39 -2.54
CA ALA A 54 1.33 -13.98 -3.06
C ALA A 54 1.39 -14.24 -4.58
N SER A 55 2.23 -13.48 -5.29
CA SER A 55 2.44 -13.61 -6.73
C SER A 55 3.33 -14.77 -7.13
N VAL A 56 4.14 -15.29 -6.22
CA VAL A 56 5.11 -16.36 -6.51
C VAL A 56 4.80 -17.65 -5.78
N LYS A 57 4.01 -17.59 -4.70
CA LYS A 57 3.74 -18.74 -3.84
C LYS A 57 2.26 -19.14 -3.89
N ALA A 58 1.97 -20.28 -4.54
CA ALA A 58 0.63 -20.83 -4.62
C ALA A 58 0.00 -21.06 -3.24
N GLY A 59 -1.28 -20.73 -3.10
CA GLY A 59 -2.04 -20.83 -1.85
C GLY A 59 -1.73 -19.74 -0.82
N PHE A 60 -0.78 -18.83 -1.07
CA PHE A 60 -0.44 -17.78 -0.13
C PHE A 60 -1.39 -16.57 -0.22
N ALA A 61 -1.94 -16.30 -1.39
CA ALA A 61 -2.81 -15.15 -1.62
C ALA A 61 -3.98 -15.07 -0.64
N LYS A 62 -4.59 -16.19 -0.27
CA LYS A 62 -5.68 -16.23 0.72
C LYS A 62 -5.32 -15.66 2.09
N GLN A 63 -4.03 -15.66 2.46
CA GLN A 63 -3.56 -15.07 3.71
C GLN A 63 -3.47 -13.55 3.65
N THR A 64 -3.49 -12.95 2.47
CA THR A 64 -3.29 -11.49 2.29
C THR A 64 -4.60 -10.71 2.21
N PHE A 65 -5.75 -11.37 2.14
CA PHE A 65 -7.07 -10.74 2.11
C PHE A 65 -7.87 -11.06 3.38
N ILE A 66 -8.34 -10.03 4.09
CA ILE A 66 -9.07 -10.17 5.36
C ILE A 66 -10.44 -9.50 5.21
N PRO A 67 -11.55 -10.26 5.19
CA PRO A 67 -12.89 -9.70 4.94
C PRO A 67 -13.29 -8.64 5.97
N TYR A 68 -13.78 -7.48 5.49
CA TYR A 68 -14.22 -6.40 6.38
C TYR A 68 -15.48 -6.74 7.16
N LYS A 69 -16.41 -7.44 6.52
CA LYS A 69 -17.73 -7.74 7.11
C LYS A 69 -17.62 -8.52 8.42
N GLU A 70 -16.65 -9.43 8.51
CA GLU A 70 -16.42 -10.23 9.73
C GLU A 70 -15.88 -9.37 10.89
N THR A 71 -15.13 -8.31 10.58
CA THR A 71 -14.56 -7.40 11.59
C THR A 71 -15.50 -6.26 11.97
N PHE A 72 -16.12 -5.64 10.97
CA PHE A 72 -16.85 -4.37 11.13
C PHE A 72 -18.37 -4.51 10.99
N GLY A 73 -18.88 -5.63 10.47
CA GLY A 73 -20.32 -5.89 10.34
C GLY A 73 -21.04 -4.80 9.55
N LEU A 74 -22.02 -4.16 10.20
CA LEU A 74 -22.80 -3.06 9.60
C LEU A 74 -22.03 -1.74 9.48
N ASN A 75 -20.87 -1.63 10.11
CA ASN A 75 -19.99 -0.44 9.99
C ASN A 75 -19.09 -0.48 8.75
N PHE A 76 -19.32 -1.43 7.85
CA PHE A 76 -18.65 -1.52 6.56
C PHE A 76 -19.66 -1.37 5.41
N LEU A 77 -19.30 -0.55 4.43
CA LEU A 77 -20.06 -0.35 3.19
C LEU A 77 -19.10 -0.51 1.99
N GLN A 78 -19.36 -1.50 1.14
CA GLN A 78 -18.63 -1.63 -0.11
C GLN A 78 -19.15 -0.61 -1.12
N GLY A 79 -18.25 0.13 -1.76
CA GLY A 79 -18.57 1.09 -2.82
C GLY A 79 -17.43 2.06 -3.10
N ARG A 80 -17.52 2.72 -4.22
CA ARG A 80 -16.57 3.74 -4.66
C ARG A 80 -17.12 5.13 -4.33
N VAL A 81 -16.39 5.87 -3.50
CA VAL A 81 -16.68 7.30 -3.28
C VAL A 81 -16.19 8.09 -4.50
N THR A 82 -17.06 8.87 -5.08
CA THR A 82 -16.81 9.68 -6.28
C THR A 82 -16.81 11.18 -6.00
N GLN A 83 -17.42 11.61 -4.89
CA GLN A 83 -17.50 13.01 -4.53
C GLN A 83 -17.60 13.17 -3.01
N ILE A 84 -17.04 14.26 -2.51
CA ILE A 84 -17.18 14.74 -1.13
C ILE A 84 -17.88 16.10 -1.20
N ASP A 85 -19.06 16.20 -0.61
CA ASP A 85 -19.75 17.45 -0.43
C ASP A 85 -19.45 17.96 1.00
N SER A 86 -18.61 18.96 1.08
CA SER A 86 -18.21 19.54 2.36
C SER A 86 -19.26 20.50 2.95
N GLU A 87 -20.16 21.04 2.15
CA GLU A 87 -21.22 21.95 2.60
C GLU A 87 -22.32 21.16 3.31
N THR A 88 -22.74 20.04 2.74
CA THR A 88 -23.74 19.14 3.33
C THR A 88 -23.13 18.06 4.20
N GLN A 89 -21.80 18.01 4.31
CA GLN A 89 -21.05 16.98 5.03
C GLN A 89 -21.44 15.55 4.61
N THR A 90 -21.38 15.30 3.31
CA THR A 90 -21.84 14.05 2.69
C THR A 90 -20.78 13.50 1.74
N VAL A 91 -20.54 12.19 1.77
CA VAL A 91 -19.82 11.48 0.72
C VAL A 91 -20.82 10.82 -0.22
N VAL A 92 -20.55 10.89 -1.53
CA VAL A 92 -21.39 10.33 -2.57
C VAL A 92 -20.68 9.14 -3.22
N LEU A 93 -21.36 8.00 -3.32
CA LEU A 93 -20.87 6.80 -3.97
C LEU A 93 -21.27 6.78 -5.45
N ASP A 94 -20.58 5.97 -6.25
CA ASP A 94 -20.82 5.76 -7.69
C ASP A 94 -22.25 5.29 -8.03
N ASN A 95 -22.92 4.62 -7.10
CA ASN A 95 -24.33 4.19 -7.22
C ASN A 95 -25.34 5.27 -6.76
N GLY A 96 -24.88 6.48 -6.47
CA GLY A 96 -25.70 7.60 -6.01
C GLY A 96 -26.07 7.57 -4.51
N LYS A 97 -25.65 6.53 -3.76
CA LYS A 97 -25.85 6.49 -2.32
C LYS A 97 -25.05 7.59 -1.63
N GLN A 98 -25.67 8.25 -0.67
CA GLN A 98 -25.07 9.32 0.12
C GLN A 98 -24.91 8.86 1.57
N VAL A 99 -23.78 9.21 2.18
CA VAL A 99 -23.48 8.94 3.59
C VAL A 99 -23.04 10.23 4.25
N ARG A 100 -23.81 10.69 5.25
CA ARG A 100 -23.48 11.89 6.03
C ARG A 100 -22.34 11.60 7.00
N TYR A 101 -21.54 12.61 7.29
CA TYR A 101 -20.48 12.54 8.29
C TYR A 101 -20.46 13.77 9.19
N SER A 102 -20.10 13.59 10.44
CA SER A 102 -19.66 14.69 11.31
C SER A 102 -18.15 14.93 11.16
N HIS A 103 -17.39 13.84 10.96
CA HIS A 103 -15.95 13.83 10.71
C HIS A 103 -15.64 12.88 9.56
N LEU A 104 -14.64 13.24 8.77
CA LEU A 104 -14.22 12.47 7.59
C LEU A 104 -12.73 12.13 7.66
N ILE A 105 -12.37 10.87 7.42
CA ILE A 105 -10.97 10.44 7.29
C ILE A 105 -10.77 9.91 5.88
N LEU A 106 -9.92 10.57 5.11
CA LEU A 106 -9.55 10.17 3.75
C LEU A 106 -8.31 9.29 3.79
N CYS A 107 -8.47 8.02 3.41
CA CYS A 107 -7.44 6.97 3.41
C CYS A 107 -7.34 6.31 2.04
N THR A 108 -7.56 7.07 0.97
CA THR A 108 -7.70 6.54 -0.40
C THR A 108 -6.43 5.91 -0.96
N GLY A 109 -5.28 6.21 -0.38
CA GLY A 109 -4.00 5.60 -0.72
C GLY A 109 -3.53 5.84 -2.15
N THR A 110 -2.89 4.83 -2.72
CA THR A 110 -2.33 4.83 -4.08
C THR A 110 -2.77 3.62 -4.87
N SER A 111 -2.92 3.81 -6.17
CA SER A 111 -2.97 2.74 -7.18
C SER A 111 -1.61 2.55 -7.84
N GLY A 112 -1.41 1.38 -8.44
CA GLY A 112 -0.18 1.03 -9.13
C GLY A 112 -0.35 -0.23 -9.95
N HIS A 113 0.73 -0.72 -10.53
CA HIS A 113 0.68 -1.94 -11.33
C HIS A 113 0.49 -3.20 -10.47
N PHE A 114 -0.31 -4.12 -10.98
CA PHE A 114 -0.34 -5.49 -10.49
C PHE A 114 1.03 -6.15 -10.76
N PRO A 115 1.57 -6.97 -9.83
CA PRO A 115 0.95 -7.53 -8.64
C PRO A 115 1.12 -6.67 -7.37
N GLY A 116 1.90 -5.60 -7.37
CA GLY A 116 2.14 -4.77 -6.19
C GLY A 116 0.89 -4.08 -5.63
N LYS A 117 -0.07 -3.78 -6.50
CA LYS A 117 -1.38 -3.22 -6.14
C LYS A 117 -2.51 -3.96 -6.84
N HIS A 118 -3.61 -4.16 -6.14
CA HIS A 118 -4.87 -4.62 -6.70
C HIS A 118 -5.86 -3.46 -6.68
N ASN A 119 -6.31 -3.01 -7.86
CA ASN A 119 -7.08 -1.79 -8.01
C ASN A 119 -8.51 -2.03 -8.51
N SER A 120 -8.92 -3.29 -8.66
CA SER A 120 -10.24 -3.66 -9.22
C SER A 120 -11.34 -3.59 -8.16
N VAL A 121 -12.55 -3.28 -8.61
CA VAL A 121 -13.79 -3.38 -7.81
C VAL A 121 -14.30 -4.82 -7.93
N ASP A 122 -13.68 -5.73 -7.22
CA ASP A 122 -13.96 -7.15 -7.26
C ASP A 122 -14.28 -7.68 -5.87
N THR A 123 -14.64 -8.95 -5.78
CA THR A 123 -14.63 -9.68 -4.53
C THR A 123 -13.20 -10.08 -4.18
N TYR A 124 -12.91 -10.23 -2.90
CA TYR A 124 -11.59 -10.70 -2.49
C TYR A 124 -11.28 -12.11 -3.01
N GLN A 125 -12.29 -12.95 -3.25
CA GLN A 125 -12.12 -14.26 -3.86
C GLN A 125 -11.60 -14.15 -5.31
N SER A 126 -12.17 -13.24 -6.12
CA SER A 126 -11.66 -12.94 -7.46
C SER A 126 -10.23 -12.41 -7.42
N ALA A 127 -9.93 -11.55 -6.44
CA ALA A 127 -8.59 -11.02 -6.24
C ALA A 127 -7.58 -12.14 -5.90
N ILE A 128 -7.93 -13.04 -4.99
CA ILE A 128 -7.12 -14.23 -4.67
C ILE A 128 -6.87 -15.07 -5.93
N GLN A 129 -7.92 -15.34 -6.72
CA GLN A 129 -7.79 -16.14 -7.94
C GLN A 129 -6.82 -15.48 -8.94
N LYS A 130 -6.87 -14.16 -9.08
CA LYS A 130 -5.95 -13.42 -9.95
C LYS A 130 -4.48 -13.60 -9.54
N TYR A 131 -4.17 -13.64 -8.24
CA TYR A 131 -2.82 -13.95 -7.77
C TYR A 131 -2.44 -15.39 -8.03
N GLU A 132 -3.35 -16.35 -7.81
CA GLU A 132 -3.10 -17.77 -8.09
C GLU A 132 -2.86 -18.04 -9.59
N ASP A 133 -3.59 -17.35 -10.47
CA ASP A 133 -3.37 -17.43 -11.91
C ASP A 133 -2.04 -16.80 -12.30
N PHE A 134 -1.66 -15.69 -11.67
CA PHE A 134 -0.36 -15.05 -11.93
C PHE A 134 0.84 -15.91 -11.47
N VAL A 135 0.70 -16.70 -10.42
CA VAL A 135 1.72 -17.70 -10.05
C VAL A 135 1.99 -18.65 -11.22
N LYS A 136 0.96 -19.07 -11.96
CA LYS A 136 1.11 -19.96 -13.13
C LYS A 136 1.85 -19.27 -14.27
N GLU A 137 1.54 -17.98 -14.55
CA GLU A 137 2.27 -17.18 -15.55
C GLU A 137 3.77 -17.12 -15.24
N ILE A 138 4.12 -16.90 -13.96
CA ILE A 138 5.54 -16.91 -13.54
C ILE A 138 6.13 -18.32 -13.66
N GLN A 139 5.38 -19.37 -13.32
CA GLN A 139 5.85 -20.76 -13.44
C GLN A 139 6.18 -21.15 -14.88
N GLU A 140 5.40 -20.69 -15.85
CA GLU A 140 5.58 -21.00 -17.28
C GLU A 140 6.74 -20.20 -17.90
N ALA A 141 7.07 -19.03 -17.40
CA ALA A 141 8.13 -18.18 -17.92
C ALA A 141 9.52 -18.73 -17.56
N ASN A 142 10.47 -18.74 -18.51
CA ASN A 142 11.87 -19.03 -18.22
C ASN A 142 12.67 -17.76 -17.90
N THR A 143 12.38 -16.68 -18.64
CA THR A 143 13.01 -15.37 -18.44
C THR A 143 11.98 -14.34 -18.04
N VAL A 144 12.13 -13.75 -16.86
CA VAL A 144 11.26 -12.72 -16.31
C VAL A 144 12.01 -11.39 -16.26
N VAL A 145 11.41 -10.34 -16.84
CA VAL A 145 11.90 -8.98 -16.71
C VAL A 145 11.04 -8.21 -15.71
N VAL A 146 11.69 -7.64 -14.71
CA VAL A 146 11.09 -6.71 -13.73
C VAL A 146 11.48 -5.29 -14.13
N VAL A 147 10.51 -4.47 -14.50
CA VAL A 147 10.69 -3.07 -14.89
C VAL A 147 10.46 -2.15 -13.71
N GLY A 148 11.51 -1.46 -13.27
CA GLY A 148 11.50 -0.60 -12.10
C GLY A 148 12.24 -1.22 -10.92
N GLY A 149 13.30 -0.58 -10.46
CA GLY A 149 14.17 -1.03 -9.35
C GLY A 149 13.94 -0.23 -8.07
N GLY A 150 12.73 0.33 -7.87
CA GLY A 150 12.28 0.82 -6.57
C GLY A 150 12.03 -0.33 -5.59
N THR A 151 11.53 -0.06 -4.40
CA THR A 151 11.27 -1.07 -3.35
C THR A 151 10.45 -2.25 -3.87
N THR A 152 9.36 -1.99 -4.60
CA THR A 152 8.49 -3.04 -5.15
C THR A 152 9.23 -3.95 -6.13
N GLY A 153 10.02 -3.38 -7.05
CA GLY A 153 10.76 -4.19 -8.04
C GLY A 153 11.90 -5.00 -7.42
N VAL A 154 12.58 -4.44 -6.43
CA VAL A 154 13.61 -5.16 -5.65
C VAL A 154 13.00 -6.34 -4.92
N GLU A 155 11.88 -6.13 -4.22
CA GLU A 155 11.17 -7.21 -3.53
C GLU A 155 10.66 -8.26 -4.54
N MET A 156 10.08 -7.85 -5.69
CA MET A 156 9.54 -8.77 -6.69
C MET A 156 10.64 -9.67 -7.29
N ALA A 157 11.75 -9.08 -7.72
CA ALA A 157 12.87 -9.84 -8.27
C ALA A 157 13.45 -10.83 -7.25
N ALA A 158 13.56 -10.42 -6.00
CA ALA A 158 14.04 -11.27 -4.91
C ALA A 158 13.06 -12.40 -4.56
N GLU A 159 11.75 -12.14 -4.53
CA GLU A 159 10.72 -13.15 -4.28
C GLU A 159 10.71 -14.21 -5.39
N ILE A 160 10.79 -13.80 -6.69
CA ILE A 160 10.88 -14.75 -7.81
C ILE A 160 12.11 -15.64 -7.65
N ARG A 161 13.30 -15.05 -7.41
CA ARG A 161 14.55 -15.83 -7.27
C ARG A 161 14.60 -16.70 -6.02
N THR A 162 13.80 -16.37 -5.00
CA THR A 162 13.70 -17.19 -3.78
C THR A 162 12.81 -18.41 -3.98
N GLU A 163 11.71 -18.26 -4.72
CA GLU A 163 10.75 -19.36 -4.97
C GLU A 163 11.16 -20.19 -6.19
N PHE A 164 11.72 -19.57 -7.24
CA PHE A 164 12.08 -20.21 -8.51
C PHE A 164 13.57 -19.98 -8.82
N THR A 165 14.41 -20.87 -8.35
CA THR A 165 15.88 -20.75 -8.48
C THR A 165 16.41 -21.01 -9.91
N ASP A 166 15.62 -21.63 -10.75
CA ASP A 166 15.93 -21.97 -12.14
C ASP A 166 15.65 -20.84 -13.14
N LYS A 167 14.86 -19.85 -12.77
CA LYS A 167 14.45 -18.78 -13.69
C LYS A 167 15.53 -17.70 -13.85
N LYS A 168 15.68 -17.20 -15.06
CA LYS A 168 16.44 -15.98 -15.32
C LYS A 168 15.58 -14.76 -14.95
N VAL A 169 16.08 -13.91 -14.05
CA VAL A 169 15.41 -12.65 -13.66
C VAL A 169 16.32 -11.49 -14.00
N ILE A 170 15.77 -10.53 -14.76
CA ILE A 170 16.46 -9.30 -15.16
C ILE A 170 15.68 -8.11 -14.60
N LEU A 171 16.33 -7.25 -13.83
CA LEU A 171 15.76 -6.02 -13.31
C LEU A 171 16.28 -4.82 -14.09
N ILE A 172 15.39 -4.07 -14.73
CA ILE A 172 15.73 -2.88 -15.52
C ILE A 172 15.31 -1.63 -14.76
N HIS A 173 16.25 -0.69 -14.54
CA HIS A 173 15.99 0.52 -13.76
C HIS A 173 16.72 1.74 -14.32
N PRO A 174 16.06 2.93 -14.42
CA PRO A 174 16.67 4.12 -14.97
C PRO A 174 17.77 4.76 -14.11
N ARG A 175 17.78 4.51 -12.79
CA ARG A 175 18.84 4.98 -11.88
C ARG A 175 19.96 3.97 -11.77
N GLU A 176 21.14 4.42 -11.33
CA GLU A 176 22.30 3.57 -11.05
C GLU A 176 22.17 2.84 -9.70
N GLU A 177 21.30 3.30 -8.82
CA GLU A 177 21.01 2.70 -7.51
C GLU A 177 19.63 2.04 -7.50
N VAL A 178 19.50 0.94 -6.78
CA VAL A 178 18.22 0.25 -6.54
C VAL A 178 17.57 0.70 -5.24
N ALA A 179 16.33 0.31 -5.03
CA ALA A 179 15.48 0.57 -3.88
C ALA A 179 15.03 2.04 -3.78
N ASP A 180 14.58 2.45 -2.61
CA ASP A 180 14.03 3.78 -2.38
C ASP A 180 15.14 4.83 -2.28
N PRO A 181 15.00 6.03 -2.90
CA PRO A 181 16.00 7.09 -2.83
C PRO A 181 16.28 7.58 -1.41
N ASP A 182 15.28 7.53 -0.52
CA ASP A 182 15.39 8.03 0.86
C ASP A 182 16.15 7.07 1.80
N LEU A 183 16.53 5.90 1.31
CA LEU A 183 17.37 4.96 2.05
C LEU A 183 18.83 5.40 2.07
N LEU A 184 19.52 5.03 3.15
CA LEU A 184 20.95 5.21 3.28
C LEU A 184 21.70 4.53 2.10
N PRO A 185 22.77 5.14 1.55
CA PRO A 185 23.58 4.54 0.49
C PRO A 185 24.03 3.12 0.82
N SER A 186 24.41 2.86 2.08
CA SER A 186 24.83 1.55 2.55
C SER A 186 23.71 0.49 2.57
N VAL A 187 22.43 0.92 2.67
CA VAL A 187 21.28 0.02 2.58
C VAL A 187 20.94 -0.28 1.12
N LYS A 188 21.02 0.72 0.25
CA LYS A 188 20.84 0.56 -1.21
C LYS A 188 21.91 -0.37 -1.81
N GLU A 189 23.18 -0.19 -1.41
CA GLU A 189 24.26 -1.08 -1.84
C GLU A 189 24.07 -2.52 -1.35
N GLN A 190 23.60 -2.69 -0.10
CA GLN A 190 23.27 -4.01 0.41
C GLN A 190 22.10 -4.65 -0.35
N ALA A 191 21.07 -3.89 -0.72
CA ALA A 191 19.97 -4.38 -1.56
C ALA A 191 20.48 -4.87 -2.92
N LYS A 192 21.35 -4.08 -3.57
CA LYS A 192 21.99 -4.46 -4.82
C LYS A 192 22.80 -5.76 -4.69
N GLN A 193 23.61 -5.87 -3.63
CA GLN A 193 24.41 -7.05 -3.35
C GLN A 193 23.53 -8.31 -3.17
N VAL A 194 22.45 -8.22 -2.38
CA VAL A 194 21.51 -9.34 -2.18
C VAL A 194 20.85 -9.77 -3.50
N LEU A 195 20.47 -8.82 -4.37
CA LEU A 195 19.95 -9.18 -5.71
C LEU A 195 20.95 -9.96 -6.54
N LEU A 196 22.20 -9.50 -6.58
CA LEU A 196 23.28 -10.18 -7.30
C LEU A 196 23.56 -11.58 -6.73
N GLU A 197 23.61 -11.74 -5.41
CA GLU A 197 23.78 -13.04 -4.74
C GLU A 197 22.64 -14.01 -5.05
N LYS A 198 21.41 -13.48 -5.22
CA LYS A 198 20.24 -14.27 -5.68
C LYS A 198 20.27 -14.55 -7.18
N GLY A 199 21.26 -14.05 -7.93
CA GLY A 199 21.40 -14.26 -9.37
C GLY A 199 20.44 -13.42 -10.22
N VAL A 200 20.03 -12.25 -9.72
CA VAL A 200 19.29 -11.26 -10.51
C VAL A 200 20.28 -10.49 -11.39
N GLU A 201 20.03 -10.45 -12.68
CA GLU A 201 20.76 -9.59 -13.62
C GLU A 201 20.25 -8.14 -13.50
N LEU A 202 21.15 -7.18 -13.28
CA LEU A 202 20.79 -5.77 -13.08
C LEU A 202 21.19 -4.94 -14.31
N LEU A 203 20.21 -4.32 -14.96
CA LEU A 203 20.39 -3.33 -16.03
C LEU A 203 20.03 -1.94 -15.47
N LEU A 204 20.99 -1.35 -14.76
CA LEU A 204 20.88 -0.03 -14.15
C LEU A 204 21.25 1.09 -15.15
N GLY A 205 20.74 2.31 -14.93
CA GLY A 205 20.88 3.42 -15.87
C GLY A 205 20.15 3.19 -17.20
N ARG A 206 19.15 2.29 -17.24
CA ARG A 206 18.36 1.92 -18.42
C ARG A 206 16.87 2.13 -18.16
N LYS A 207 16.21 2.77 -19.11
CA LYS A 207 14.76 2.97 -19.12
C LYS A 207 14.14 2.16 -20.25
N VAL A 208 13.12 1.37 -19.95
CA VAL A 208 12.31 0.70 -20.98
C VAL A 208 11.54 1.75 -21.77
N THR A 209 11.58 1.67 -23.10
CA THR A 209 11.00 2.66 -24.01
C THR A 209 9.73 2.22 -24.71
N ASN A 210 9.42 0.93 -24.71
CA ASN A 210 8.26 0.35 -25.37
C ASN A 210 7.30 -0.37 -24.40
N LEU A 211 7.19 0.11 -23.16
CA LEU A 211 6.40 -0.55 -22.12
C LEU A 211 4.90 -0.67 -22.48
N ASP A 212 4.38 0.30 -23.21
CA ASP A 212 3.00 0.37 -23.71
C ASP A 212 2.70 -0.60 -24.88
N GLU A 213 3.74 -1.12 -25.52
CA GLU A 213 3.65 -2.16 -26.55
C GLU A 213 3.70 -3.58 -25.97
N LEU A 214 4.03 -3.73 -24.67
CA LEU A 214 4.25 -5.03 -24.03
C LEU A 214 2.98 -5.52 -23.32
N GLU A 215 2.73 -6.82 -23.44
CA GLU A 215 1.67 -7.48 -22.69
C GLU A 215 2.20 -7.82 -21.28
N LEU A 216 1.78 -7.01 -20.30
CA LEU A 216 2.27 -7.14 -18.93
C LEU A 216 1.56 -8.26 -18.17
N ASN A 217 2.32 -8.98 -17.34
CA ASN A 217 1.81 -10.02 -16.44
C ASN A 217 1.20 -11.24 -17.14
N VAL A 218 1.49 -11.45 -18.39
CA VAL A 218 1.08 -12.62 -19.19
C VAL A 218 2.34 -13.27 -19.77
N CYS A 219 2.47 -14.57 -19.63
CA CYS A 219 3.58 -15.33 -20.19
C CYS A 219 3.44 -15.43 -21.71
N ARG A 220 4.31 -14.76 -22.42
CA ARG A 220 4.41 -14.80 -23.89
C ARG A 220 5.88 -14.88 -24.29
N LYS A 221 6.27 -16.01 -24.88
CA LYS A 221 7.66 -16.25 -25.28
C LYS A 221 8.17 -15.21 -26.28
N GLY A 222 9.40 -14.77 -26.06
CA GLY A 222 10.13 -13.98 -27.03
C GLY A 222 9.71 -12.51 -27.13
N MET A 223 9.12 -11.92 -26.07
CA MET A 223 8.84 -10.47 -26.04
C MET A 223 10.15 -9.67 -26.08
N GLU A 224 10.19 -8.69 -26.96
CA GLU A 224 11.33 -7.79 -27.10
C GLU A 224 11.14 -6.52 -26.29
N ILE A 225 11.99 -6.30 -25.30
CA ILE A 225 12.05 -5.11 -24.47
C ILE A 225 13.16 -4.21 -24.98
N LYS A 226 12.82 -2.96 -25.34
CA LYS A 226 13.77 -1.96 -25.84
C LYS A 226 14.15 -0.99 -24.73
N THR A 227 15.43 -0.63 -24.67
CA THR A 227 15.92 0.34 -23.69
C THR A 227 16.36 1.64 -24.38
N ASN A 228 16.46 2.70 -23.61
CA ASN A 228 16.98 4.00 -24.07
C ASN A 228 18.48 3.99 -24.45
N LYS A 229 19.17 2.87 -24.24
CA LYS A 229 20.56 2.65 -24.67
C LYS A 229 20.64 1.82 -25.97
N ASN A 230 19.52 1.64 -26.67
CA ASN A 230 19.41 0.79 -27.87
C ASN A 230 19.78 -0.68 -27.61
N GLU A 231 19.67 -1.14 -26.36
CA GLU A 231 19.81 -2.54 -26.00
C GLU A 231 18.47 -3.22 -26.13
N GLN A 232 18.45 -4.46 -26.59
CA GLN A 232 17.28 -5.33 -26.67
C GLN A 232 17.43 -6.46 -25.67
N VAL A 233 16.37 -6.70 -24.90
CA VAL A 233 16.27 -7.80 -23.94
C VAL A 233 15.09 -8.65 -24.31
N THR A 234 15.26 -9.96 -24.39
CA THR A 234 14.18 -10.90 -24.66
C THR A 234 13.68 -11.51 -23.36
N ALA A 235 12.36 -11.55 -23.17
CA ALA A 235 11.73 -12.16 -21.99
C ALA A 235 10.47 -12.95 -22.37
N ASP A 236 10.08 -13.85 -21.46
CA ASP A 236 8.81 -14.56 -21.54
C ASP A 236 7.71 -13.89 -20.71
N LEU A 237 8.10 -13.12 -19.70
CA LEU A 237 7.16 -12.39 -18.81
C LEU A 237 7.76 -11.04 -18.44
N VAL A 238 6.90 -10.00 -18.49
CA VAL A 238 7.28 -8.63 -18.09
C VAL A 238 6.38 -8.19 -16.95
N ILE A 239 7.00 -7.82 -15.81
CA ILE A 239 6.32 -7.33 -14.61
C ILE A 239 6.69 -5.86 -14.41
N CYS A 240 5.70 -4.97 -14.43
CA CYS A 240 5.92 -3.56 -14.22
C CYS A 240 5.79 -3.20 -12.72
N CYS A 241 6.87 -2.68 -12.16
CA CYS A 241 6.96 -2.22 -10.77
C CYS A 241 7.28 -0.72 -10.70
N THR A 242 6.78 0.06 -11.67
CA THR A 242 7.00 1.51 -11.72
C THR A 242 5.83 2.27 -11.13
N GLY A 243 6.12 3.39 -10.49
CA GLY A 243 5.25 4.50 -10.16
C GLY A 243 3.86 4.19 -9.57
N ASN A 244 3.65 4.61 -8.33
CA ASN A 244 2.31 4.67 -7.74
C ASN A 244 1.68 6.04 -8.02
N LYS A 245 0.34 6.07 -8.18
CA LYS A 245 -0.45 7.28 -8.37
C LYS A 245 -1.38 7.46 -7.17
N ILE A 246 -1.44 8.67 -6.62
CA ILE A 246 -2.39 9.00 -5.54
C ILE A 246 -3.82 8.85 -6.03
N ASN A 247 -4.65 8.15 -5.26
CA ASN A 247 -6.08 7.97 -5.53
C ASN A 247 -6.84 9.22 -5.08
N SER A 248 -6.97 10.21 -5.96
CA SER A 248 -7.59 11.50 -5.67
C SER A 248 -9.01 11.63 -6.20
N ASP A 249 -9.54 10.64 -6.91
CA ASP A 249 -10.83 10.74 -7.63
C ASP A 249 -12.00 11.06 -6.68
N ALA A 250 -11.97 10.56 -5.45
CA ALA A 250 -13.00 10.80 -4.45
C ALA A 250 -13.13 12.30 -4.04
N TYR A 251 -12.05 13.07 -4.12
CA TYR A 251 -12.00 14.45 -3.61
C TYR A 251 -11.49 15.48 -4.62
N ARG A 252 -11.00 15.03 -5.78
CA ARG A 252 -10.41 15.93 -6.80
C ARG A 252 -11.37 17.02 -7.26
N SER A 253 -12.67 16.73 -7.41
CA SER A 253 -13.67 17.68 -7.91
C SER A 253 -14.05 18.75 -6.89
N THR A 254 -13.90 18.49 -5.60
CA THR A 254 -14.42 19.34 -4.53
C THR A 254 -13.35 19.93 -3.61
N LEU A 255 -12.21 19.23 -3.43
CA LEU A 255 -11.09 19.69 -2.60
C LEU A 255 -9.85 20.10 -3.40
N THR A 256 -10.04 20.57 -4.64
CA THR A 256 -8.94 20.90 -5.57
C THR A 256 -7.94 21.90 -4.98
N THR A 257 -8.39 22.91 -4.25
CA THR A 257 -7.54 23.94 -3.64
C THR A 257 -6.67 23.41 -2.52
N CYS A 258 -7.10 22.30 -1.88
CA CYS A 258 -6.38 21.64 -0.81
C CYS A 258 -5.39 20.58 -1.32
N MET A 259 -5.30 20.38 -2.65
CA MET A 259 -4.41 19.37 -3.23
C MET A 259 -3.03 19.95 -3.55
N ALA A 260 -2.00 19.11 -3.39
CA ALA A 260 -0.68 19.31 -3.97
C ALA A 260 -0.66 18.82 -5.43
N GLU A 261 0.38 19.14 -6.19
CA GLU A 261 0.56 18.70 -7.58
C GLU A 261 0.52 17.16 -7.74
N SER A 262 0.99 16.44 -6.74
CA SER A 262 0.95 14.97 -6.69
C SER A 262 -0.46 14.38 -6.62
N GLY A 263 -1.47 15.19 -6.31
CA GLY A 263 -2.82 14.76 -6.00
C GLY A 263 -3.07 14.44 -4.54
N ALA A 264 -2.07 14.52 -3.67
CA ALA A 264 -2.21 14.35 -2.23
C ALA A 264 -2.80 15.61 -1.58
N LEU A 265 -3.52 15.44 -0.48
CA LEU A 265 -4.15 16.53 0.27
C LEU A 265 -3.15 17.19 1.21
N LYS A 266 -3.08 18.52 1.17
CA LYS A 266 -2.32 19.32 2.12
C LYS A 266 -2.97 19.21 3.49
N VAL A 267 -2.17 18.94 4.51
CA VAL A 267 -2.63 18.75 5.89
C VAL A 267 -1.81 19.61 6.84
N ASN A 268 -2.45 20.04 7.94
CA ASN A 268 -1.77 20.68 9.04
C ASN A 268 -1.06 19.64 9.96
N GLN A 269 -0.42 20.10 11.01
CA GLN A 269 0.26 19.25 11.98
C GLN A 269 -0.67 18.26 12.71
N HIS A 270 -1.97 18.44 12.67
CA HIS A 270 -2.97 17.57 13.29
C HIS A 270 -3.57 16.58 12.30
N LEU A 271 -3.05 16.53 11.06
CA LEU A 271 -3.53 15.74 9.92
C LEU A 271 -4.91 16.16 9.41
N GLN A 272 -5.38 17.35 9.80
CA GLN A 272 -6.58 17.95 9.21
C GLN A 272 -6.24 18.52 7.83
N VAL A 273 -7.12 18.31 6.86
CA VAL A 273 -7.02 18.91 5.53
C VAL A 273 -7.11 20.43 5.66
N GLU A 274 -6.23 21.16 4.99
CA GLU A 274 -6.19 22.62 5.07
C GLU A 274 -7.57 23.24 4.78
N GLY A 275 -8.02 24.12 5.68
CA GLY A 275 -9.35 24.75 5.59
C GLY A 275 -10.51 23.97 6.23
N PHE A 276 -10.25 22.80 6.83
CA PHE A 276 -11.27 21.98 7.49
C PHE A 276 -10.84 21.54 8.88
N ASP A 277 -11.74 21.65 9.85
CA ASP A 277 -11.50 21.19 11.22
C ASP A 277 -11.94 19.73 11.44
N ASN A 278 -12.80 19.19 10.55
CA ASN A 278 -13.42 17.88 10.67
C ASN A 278 -13.08 16.91 9.53
N VAL A 279 -12.18 17.29 8.62
CA VAL A 279 -11.72 16.43 7.51
C VAL A 279 -10.24 16.14 7.69
N TYR A 280 -9.88 14.86 7.71
CA TYR A 280 -8.52 14.38 7.91
C TYR A 280 -8.04 13.59 6.68
N ALA A 281 -6.73 13.63 6.41
CA ALA A 281 -6.12 12.75 5.41
C ALA A 281 -4.97 11.97 6.03
N VAL A 282 -4.90 10.67 5.75
CA VAL A 282 -3.91 9.75 6.32
C VAL A 282 -3.32 8.80 5.27
N GLY A 283 -2.11 8.34 5.50
CA GLY A 283 -1.39 7.46 4.58
C GLY A 283 -0.94 8.19 3.30
N ASP A 284 -0.95 7.46 2.19
CA ASP A 284 -0.35 7.94 0.95
C ASP A 284 -1.05 9.20 0.38
N CYS A 285 -2.35 9.39 0.63
CA CYS A 285 -3.10 10.56 0.16
C CYS A 285 -2.85 11.84 0.98
N ALA A 286 -2.15 11.77 2.10
CA ALA A 286 -1.71 12.95 2.85
C ALA A 286 -0.39 13.48 2.28
N ASN A 287 -0.31 14.81 2.05
CA ASN A 287 0.90 15.46 1.54
C ASN A 287 1.90 15.72 2.67
N LEU A 288 2.61 14.66 3.06
CA LEU A 288 3.68 14.69 4.06
C LEU A 288 5.00 14.30 3.40
N ASN A 289 6.09 14.96 3.82
CA ASN A 289 7.43 14.71 3.31
C ASN A 289 8.06 13.50 4.00
N GLU A 290 7.55 12.33 3.66
CA GLU A 290 8.05 11.03 4.14
C GLU A 290 7.66 9.91 3.16
N PRO A 291 8.35 8.76 3.18
CA PRO A 291 8.04 7.64 2.33
C PRO A 291 6.60 7.13 2.52
N LYS A 292 5.93 6.79 1.42
CA LYS A 292 4.56 6.27 1.44
C LYS A 292 4.57 4.78 1.85
N LEU A 293 4.42 4.53 3.15
CA LEU A 293 4.54 3.21 3.78
C LEU A 293 3.32 2.86 4.62
N ALA A 294 2.98 1.58 4.68
CA ALA A 294 1.95 1.04 5.58
C ALA A 294 2.19 1.43 7.05
N TYR A 295 3.45 1.47 7.47
CA TYR A 295 3.86 1.92 8.81
C TYR A 295 3.41 3.35 9.12
N HIS A 296 3.70 4.30 8.22
CA HIS A 296 3.31 5.70 8.39
C HIS A 296 1.78 5.87 8.33
N ALA A 297 1.10 5.14 7.44
CA ALA A 297 -0.36 5.17 7.37
C ALA A 297 -1.02 4.79 8.70
N GLY A 298 -0.47 3.80 9.42
CA GLY A 298 -0.93 3.43 10.75
C GLY A 298 -0.69 4.52 11.81
N LEU A 299 0.48 5.18 11.77
CA LEU A 299 0.79 6.31 12.68
C LEU A 299 -0.14 7.51 12.42
N HIS A 300 -0.37 7.87 11.15
CA HIS A 300 -1.30 8.92 10.78
C HIS A 300 -2.71 8.62 11.28
N ALA A 301 -3.18 7.39 11.07
CA ALA A 301 -4.51 6.96 11.50
C ALA A 301 -4.69 7.07 13.02
N ALA A 302 -3.68 6.70 13.80
CA ALA A 302 -3.71 6.82 15.25
C ALA A 302 -3.85 8.29 15.69
N VAL A 303 -3.09 9.21 15.06
CA VAL A 303 -3.19 10.66 15.38
C VAL A 303 -4.53 11.22 14.94
N ALA A 304 -4.99 10.95 13.71
CA ALA A 304 -6.26 11.46 13.19
C ALA A 304 -7.45 10.99 14.05
N ALA A 305 -7.53 9.69 14.35
CA ALA A 305 -8.60 9.14 15.18
C ALA A 305 -8.55 9.68 16.63
N THR A 306 -7.34 9.81 17.22
CA THR A 306 -7.18 10.46 18.53
C THR A 306 -7.65 11.91 18.50
N ASN A 307 -7.36 12.66 17.43
CA ASN A 307 -7.76 14.05 17.29
C ASN A 307 -9.28 14.21 17.15
N ILE A 308 -9.94 13.29 16.45
CA ILE A 308 -11.40 13.24 16.42
C ILE A 308 -11.95 13.04 17.84
N ILE A 309 -11.43 12.07 18.59
CA ILE A 309 -11.86 11.81 19.98
C ILE A 309 -11.59 13.02 20.87
N ASN A 310 -10.44 13.65 20.72
CA ASN A 310 -10.07 14.84 21.48
C ASN A 310 -11.01 16.02 21.20
N SER A 311 -11.34 16.26 19.91
CA SER A 311 -12.28 17.32 19.52
C SER A 311 -13.67 17.09 20.13
N LEU A 312 -14.16 15.84 20.12
CA LEU A 312 -15.44 15.45 20.71
C LEU A 312 -15.47 15.57 22.25
N THR A 313 -14.31 15.56 22.90
CA THR A 313 -14.18 15.61 24.36
C THR A 313 -13.61 16.93 24.88
N GLY A 314 -13.44 17.93 24.00
CA GLY A 314 -12.90 19.25 24.38
C GLY A 314 -11.42 19.22 24.79
N LYS A 315 -10.66 18.22 24.36
CA LYS A 315 -9.21 18.10 24.62
C LYS A 315 -8.40 18.73 23.50
N CYS A 316 -7.15 19.10 23.81
CA CYS A 316 -6.20 19.58 22.82
C CYS A 316 -5.86 18.51 21.77
N LEU A 317 -5.68 18.97 20.52
CA LEU A 317 -5.28 18.09 19.43
C LEU A 317 -3.81 17.68 19.57
N THR A 318 -3.52 16.44 19.21
CA THR A 318 -2.17 15.88 19.13
C THR A 318 -1.54 16.23 17.79
N SER A 319 -0.25 16.59 17.79
CA SER A 319 0.51 16.86 16.56
C SER A 319 1.21 15.61 16.06
N TYR A 320 1.17 15.40 14.75
CA TYR A 320 2.02 14.47 14.02
C TYR A 320 3.33 15.16 13.62
N ARG A 321 4.44 14.45 13.73
CA ARG A 321 5.74 14.92 13.24
C ARG A 321 6.39 13.78 12.45
N THR A 322 6.88 14.10 11.26
CA THR A 322 7.70 13.18 10.46
C THR A 322 9.01 12.89 11.22
N GLY A 323 9.40 11.62 11.20
CA GLY A 323 10.65 11.16 11.82
C GLY A 323 11.74 10.86 10.80
N ASN A 324 12.83 10.28 11.26
CA ASN A 324 13.84 9.71 10.38
C ASN A 324 13.29 8.50 9.63
N VAL A 325 13.79 8.29 8.41
CA VAL A 325 13.31 7.22 7.54
C VAL A 325 13.45 5.85 8.22
N THR A 326 12.33 5.16 8.33
CA THR A 326 12.21 3.78 8.77
C THR A 326 11.61 2.97 7.63
N MET A 327 12.41 2.10 7.01
CA MET A 327 11.98 1.29 5.87
C MET A 327 12.70 -0.06 5.90
N LEU A 328 11.91 -1.13 5.82
CA LEU A 328 12.40 -2.51 5.72
C LEU A 328 11.94 -3.08 4.38
N ILE A 329 12.86 -3.68 3.65
CA ILE A 329 12.62 -4.33 2.34
C ILE A 329 12.82 -5.83 2.53
N ALA A 330 11.78 -6.61 2.27
CA ALA A 330 11.85 -8.06 2.24
C ALA A 330 12.46 -8.49 0.90
N MET A 331 13.46 -9.34 0.94
CA MET A 331 14.13 -9.83 -0.26
C MET A 331 14.05 -11.36 -0.33
N GLY A 332 12.80 -11.85 -0.49
CA GLY A 332 12.46 -13.24 -0.23
C GLY A 332 12.30 -13.51 1.27
N LYS A 333 12.01 -14.77 1.64
CA LYS A 333 11.80 -15.17 3.05
C LYS A 333 13.11 -15.24 3.86
N ASP A 334 14.23 -15.34 3.20
CA ASP A 334 15.56 -15.65 3.74
C ASP A 334 16.49 -14.43 3.83
N ALA A 335 16.13 -13.31 3.21
CA ALA A 335 16.92 -12.09 3.22
C ALA A 335 16.04 -10.84 3.39
N GLY A 336 16.66 -9.75 3.79
CA GLY A 336 16.02 -8.45 3.90
C GLY A 336 17.03 -7.38 4.24
N VAL A 337 16.77 -6.15 3.81
CA VAL A 337 17.60 -4.99 4.08
C VAL A 337 16.74 -3.84 4.58
N GLY A 338 17.32 -2.90 5.31
CA GLY A 338 16.56 -1.75 5.74
C GLY A 338 17.26 -0.91 6.78
N GLN A 339 16.53 0.12 7.20
CA GLN A 339 16.93 1.04 8.25
C GLN A 339 15.76 1.32 9.19
N PHE A 340 16.07 1.63 10.41
CA PHE A 340 15.13 2.05 11.43
C PHE A 340 15.61 3.36 12.05
N ASN A 341 14.73 4.36 12.07
CA ASN A 341 15.04 5.68 12.59
C ASN A 341 16.36 6.27 12.03
N GLY A 342 16.64 6.06 10.74
CA GLY A 342 17.85 6.53 10.07
C GLY A 342 19.11 5.69 10.29
N TYR A 343 19.03 4.57 11.01
CA TYR A 343 20.16 3.66 11.23
C TYR A 343 20.00 2.37 10.45
N LYS A 344 21.03 1.96 9.72
CA LYS A 344 21.06 0.68 9.01
C LYS A 344 20.88 -0.48 9.99
N LEU A 345 19.99 -1.41 9.66
CA LEU A 345 19.78 -2.61 10.46
C LEU A 345 20.63 -3.78 9.96
N PRO A 346 21.09 -4.65 10.87
CA PRO A 346 21.63 -5.96 10.50
C PRO A 346 20.59 -6.78 9.72
N GLN A 347 21.03 -7.47 8.68
CA GLN A 347 20.17 -8.24 7.79
C GLN A 347 19.28 -9.25 8.52
N PHE A 348 19.81 -9.97 9.51
CA PHE A 348 19.06 -10.97 10.27
C PHE A 348 17.87 -10.37 11.04
N LEU A 349 17.96 -9.11 11.50
CA LEU A 349 16.86 -8.42 12.16
C LEU A 349 15.73 -8.09 11.17
N VAL A 350 16.07 -7.64 9.96
CA VAL A 350 15.09 -7.38 8.91
C VAL A 350 14.44 -8.69 8.46
N THR A 351 15.23 -9.73 8.28
CA THR A 351 14.75 -11.06 7.88
C THR A 351 13.73 -11.61 8.89
N LYS A 352 14.07 -11.61 10.19
CA LYS A 352 13.16 -12.07 11.25
C LYS A 352 11.97 -11.13 11.46
N GLY A 353 12.20 -9.81 11.41
CA GLY A 353 11.19 -8.80 11.73
C GLY A 353 10.17 -8.59 10.62
N LYS A 354 10.56 -8.74 9.35
CA LYS A 354 9.67 -8.54 8.19
C LYS A 354 9.65 -9.73 7.23
N SER A 355 10.82 -10.15 6.71
CA SER A 355 10.88 -10.99 5.51
C SER A 355 10.25 -12.37 5.69
N GLN A 356 10.38 -13.00 6.85
CA GLN A 356 9.84 -14.33 7.10
C GLN A 356 8.32 -14.37 7.03
N SER A 357 7.63 -13.46 7.70
CA SER A 357 6.17 -13.46 7.85
C SER A 357 5.45 -12.35 7.08
N LEU A 358 6.19 -11.34 6.59
CA LEU A 358 5.65 -10.11 6.01
C LEU A 358 4.60 -9.43 6.92
N LEU A 359 4.62 -9.76 8.22
CA LEU A 359 3.71 -9.27 9.26
C LEU A 359 2.22 -9.57 8.98
N VAL A 360 1.91 -10.53 8.13
CA VAL A 360 0.53 -10.93 7.78
C VAL A 360 -0.27 -11.30 9.03
N TRP A 361 0.33 -12.08 9.94
CA TRP A 361 -0.29 -12.48 11.23
C TRP A 361 -0.74 -11.29 12.08
N LYS A 362 -0.02 -10.15 11.98
CA LYS A 362 -0.33 -8.93 12.73
C LYS A 362 -1.65 -8.34 12.25
N SER A 363 -1.85 -8.25 10.93
CA SER A 363 -3.09 -7.74 10.34
C SER A 363 -4.29 -8.61 10.68
N TRP A 364 -4.16 -9.95 10.63
CA TRP A 364 -5.22 -10.85 11.05
C TRP A 364 -5.60 -10.64 12.52
N ARG A 365 -4.59 -10.49 13.39
CA ARG A 365 -4.84 -10.20 14.81
C ARG A 365 -5.50 -8.84 15.03
N GLU A 366 -5.05 -7.79 14.33
CA GLU A 366 -5.63 -6.45 14.39
C GLU A 366 -7.08 -6.44 13.89
N MET A 367 -7.39 -7.24 12.88
CA MET A 367 -8.76 -7.41 12.38
C MET A 367 -9.60 -8.35 13.26
N GLY A 368 -9.04 -8.94 14.31
CA GLY A 368 -9.77 -9.84 15.22
C GLY A 368 -10.18 -11.16 14.58
N GLN A 369 -9.52 -11.57 13.50
CA GLN A 369 -9.80 -12.79 12.75
C GLN A 369 -8.62 -13.76 12.81
N LYS A 370 -8.85 -15.02 12.46
CA LYS A 370 -7.80 -16.05 12.34
C LYS A 370 -7.37 -16.18 10.88
N ALA A 371 -6.06 -16.21 10.65
CA ALA A 371 -5.53 -16.48 9.32
C ALA A 371 -5.96 -17.89 8.84
N PRO A 372 -6.29 -18.06 7.55
CA PRO A 372 -6.53 -19.38 6.99
C PRO A 372 -5.23 -20.20 6.99
N ASN A 373 -5.37 -21.50 7.18
CA ASN A 373 -4.26 -22.47 7.14
C ASN A 373 -3.65 -22.59 5.74
#